data_6aeb2acebe66e71d5d4e33f2f83d9273
#
_entry.id   6aeb2acebe66e71d5d4e33f2f83d9273
#
_cell.length_a   1.000
_cell.length_b   1.000
_cell.length_c   1.000
_cell.angle_alpha   90.00
_cell.angle_beta   90.00
_cell.angle_gamma   90.00
#
_symmetry.space_group_name_H-M   'P 1'
#
loop_
_entity.id
_entity.type
_entity.pdbx_description
1 polymer ?
#
loop_
_entity_poly.entity_id
_entity_poly.type
_entity_poly.pdbx_seq_one_letter_code
_entity_poly.pdbx_strand_id
1 'polypeptide(L)'
;GFSRNFNNNNYEINAEIYYKSMQNQIDYKNGAEITFDAGADVEAELLFGKGRAYGLEFIAKTKSGKLTGWISYTLSKTERKIIGINDNEWYNARQDKTHDLSVVATYELNPKWSLSGLFVYSTGNAVTFPTGKYELQGQTIFQYSKRNADRMPAYHRMDLSATYEPGKNKRFQSSWSFGIYNLYGRENAYAITFEDNPDKPGTTRAIQTSLFRFVPNITYNFKF
;
A
#
# COMPACT_ATOMS: atom_id res chain seq x y z
N GLY A 1 4.73 -24.27 -1.98
CA GLY A 1 4.10 -23.59 -3.10
C GLY A 1 3.69 -24.54 -4.21
N PHE A 2 2.77 -24.12 -5.03
CA PHE A 2 2.30 -24.82 -6.23
C PHE A 2 2.47 -23.88 -7.43
N SER A 3 3.01 -24.43 -8.54
CA SER A 3 3.17 -23.69 -9.80
C SER A 3 2.79 -24.59 -10.97
N ARG A 4 1.97 -24.09 -11.86
CA ARG A 4 1.56 -24.82 -13.05
C ARG A 4 1.33 -23.93 -14.26
N ASN A 5 1.84 -24.37 -15.41
CA ASN A 5 1.59 -23.78 -16.71
C ASN A 5 0.56 -24.63 -17.49
N PHE A 6 -0.29 -23.95 -18.27
CA PHE A 6 -1.33 -24.57 -19.08
C PHE A 6 -1.26 -24.04 -20.51
N ASN A 7 -1.88 -24.79 -21.43
CA ASN A 7 -2.05 -24.39 -22.82
C ASN A 7 -0.77 -23.85 -23.46
N ASN A 8 0.26 -24.73 -23.58
CA ASN A 8 1.57 -24.40 -24.13
C ASN A 8 2.24 -23.17 -23.44
N ASN A 9 2.16 -23.10 -22.10
CA ASN A 9 2.67 -22.01 -21.27
C ASN A 9 1.96 -20.65 -21.45
N ASN A 10 0.80 -20.60 -22.09
CA ASN A 10 0.02 -19.37 -22.23
C ASN A 10 -0.55 -18.89 -20.91
N TYR A 11 -0.92 -19.82 -20.03
CA TYR A 11 -1.43 -19.50 -18.70
C TYR A 11 -0.49 -20.05 -17.63
N GLU A 12 -0.30 -19.28 -16.59
CA GLU A 12 0.49 -19.66 -15.42
C GLU A 12 -0.32 -19.39 -14.16
N ILE A 13 -0.35 -20.36 -13.25
CA ILE A 13 -0.95 -20.23 -11.92
C ILE A 13 0.10 -20.61 -10.90
N ASN A 14 0.30 -19.74 -9.91
CA ASN A 14 1.14 -19.98 -8.75
C ASN A 14 0.34 -19.72 -7.48
N ALA A 15 0.52 -20.57 -6.49
CA ALA A 15 -0.04 -20.41 -5.15
C ALA A 15 1.03 -20.77 -4.12
N GLU A 16 1.20 -19.93 -3.11
CA GLU A 16 2.19 -20.14 -2.07
C GLU A 16 1.58 -19.86 -0.69
N ILE A 17 1.91 -20.69 0.28
CA ILE A 17 1.64 -20.46 1.70
C ILE A 17 2.99 -20.28 2.38
N TYR A 18 3.12 -19.26 3.20
CA TYR A 18 4.35 -19.00 3.90
C TYR A 18 4.15 -18.69 5.38
N TYR A 19 5.18 -18.96 6.16
CA TYR A 19 5.32 -18.53 7.54
C TYR A 19 6.75 -18.06 7.77
N LYS A 20 6.92 -16.85 8.29
CA LYS A 20 8.22 -16.24 8.61
C LYS A 20 8.27 -15.92 10.10
N SER A 21 9.31 -16.39 10.79
CA SER A 21 9.66 -15.97 12.16
C SER A 21 10.82 -14.99 12.08
N MET A 22 10.68 -13.86 12.74
CA MET A 22 11.67 -12.77 12.74
C MET A 22 12.16 -12.52 14.16
N GLN A 23 13.47 -12.49 14.34
CA GLN A 23 14.12 -12.14 15.58
C GLN A 23 14.59 -10.67 15.54
N ASN A 24 14.94 -10.14 16.71
CA ASN A 24 15.52 -8.79 16.83
C ASN A 24 14.69 -7.69 16.16
N GLN A 25 13.37 -7.80 16.25
CA GLN A 25 12.50 -6.72 15.82
C GLN A 25 12.56 -5.58 16.81
N ILE A 26 12.57 -4.36 16.30
CA ILE A 26 12.67 -3.14 17.10
C ILE A 26 11.40 -2.30 16.95
N ASP A 27 11.04 -1.61 18.00
CA ASP A 27 10.02 -0.55 18.00
C ASP A 27 10.37 0.49 19.04
N TYR A 28 9.80 1.67 18.96
CA TYR A 28 10.01 2.71 19.96
C TYR A 28 9.14 2.48 21.19
N LYS A 29 9.64 2.83 22.36
CA LYS A 29 8.83 2.85 23.58
C LYS A 29 7.64 3.81 23.46
N ASN A 30 6.62 3.66 24.28
CA ASN A 30 5.50 4.59 24.30
C ASN A 30 5.97 5.96 24.83
N GLY A 31 5.61 7.02 24.10
CA GLY A 31 6.05 8.38 24.42
C GLY A 31 7.51 8.69 24.04
N ALA A 32 8.14 7.88 23.18
CA ALA A 32 9.49 8.14 22.71
C ALA A 32 9.59 9.53 22.05
N GLU A 33 10.52 10.33 22.52
CA GLU A 33 10.87 11.63 21.92
C GLU A 33 11.99 11.43 20.92
N ILE A 34 11.63 11.44 19.63
CA ILE A 34 12.60 11.34 18.55
C ILE A 34 12.94 12.76 18.11
N THR A 35 13.96 13.34 18.73
CA THR A 35 14.53 14.60 18.25
C THR A 35 15.72 14.29 17.35
N PHE A 36 15.81 14.99 16.21
CA PHE A 36 16.97 14.90 15.30
C PHE A 36 18.17 15.77 15.78
N ASP A 37 18.23 16.08 17.06
CA ASP A 37 19.38 16.75 17.65
C ASP A 37 20.57 15.81 17.75
N ALA A 38 21.76 16.34 17.44
CA ALA A 38 23.02 15.61 17.42
C ALA A 38 23.47 14.97 18.77
N GLY A 39 22.67 15.13 19.83
CA GLY A 39 22.89 14.57 21.15
C GLY A 39 21.79 13.64 21.65
N ALA A 40 20.73 13.39 20.85
CA ALA A 40 19.64 12.53 21.25
C ALA A 40 20.08 11.04 21.18
N ASP A 41 19.99 10.34 22.32
CA ASP A 41 20.23 8.90 22.36
C ASP A 41 19.00 8.13 21.87
N VAL A 42 18.88 8.05 20.53
CA VAL A 42 17.77 7.33 19.88
C VAL A 42 17.77 5.84 20.26
N GLU A 43 18.92 5.27 20.58
CA GLU A 43 19.03 3.86 20.99
C GLU A 43 18.35 3.58 22.32
N ALA A 44 18.36 4.54 23.25
CA ALA A 44 17.67 4.44 24.54
C ALA A 44 16.13 4.41 24.40
N GLU A 45 15.60 4.83 23.25
CA GLU A 45 14.17 4.84 22.95
C GLU A 45 13.69 3.55 22.29
N LEU A 46 14.61 2.61 21.97
CA LEU A 46 14.31 1.37 21.28
C LEU A 46 13.98 0.23 22.24
N LEU A 47 12.93 -0.52 21.89
CA LEU A 47 12.58 -1.78 22.52
C LEU A 47 12.75 -2.93 21.52
N PHE A 48 13.10 -4.09 22.04
CA PHE A 48 13.41 -5.26 21.23
C PHE A 48 12.41 -6.39 21.44
N GLY A 49 12.23 -7.20 20.41
CA GLY A 49 11.36 -8.36 20.48
C GLY A 49 11.42 -9.20 19.23
N LYS A 50 10.30 -9.81 18.89
CA LYS A 50 10.17 -10.73 17.77
C LYS A 50 8.98 -10.38 16.91
N GLY A 51 8.99 -10.90 15.67
CA GLY A 51 7.89 -10.75 14.72
C GLY A 51 7.53 -12.08 14.09
N ARG A 52 6.38 -12.10 13.46
CA ARG A 52 5.93 -13.18 12.58
C ARG A 52 5.16 -12.61 11.39
N ALA A 53 5.28 -13.28 10.26
CA ALA A 53 4.44 -13.00 9.10
C ALA A 53 4.01 -14.31 8.46
N TYR A 54 2.75 -14.40 8.07
CA TYR A 54 2.20 -15.57 7.42
C TYR A 54 1.10 -15.18 6.45
N GLY A 55 0.90 -16.00 5.44
CA GLY A 55 -0.09 -15.68 4.43
C GLY A 55 -0.17 -16.69 3.31
N LEU A 56 -1.10 -16.38 2.39
CA LEU A 56 -1.34 -17.04 1.13
C LEU A 56 -1.10 -16.04 0.02
N GLU A 57 -0.29 -16.40 -0.97
CA GLU A 57 -0.07 -15.63 -2.18
C GLU A 57 -0.59 -16.42 -3.38
N PHE A 58 -1.32 -15.76 -4.25
CA PHE A 58 -1.86 -16.31 -5.49
C PHE A 58 -1.56 -15.39 -6.65
N ILE A 59 -1.10 -15.96 -7.77
CA ILE A 59 -0.92 -15.24 -9.01
C ILE A 59 -1.39 -16.07 -10.21
N ALA A 60 -2.17 -15.47 -11.08
CA ALA A 60 -2.55 -16.02 -12.36
C ALA A 60 -2.16 -15.07 -13.48
N LYS A 61 -1.53 -15.61 -14.55
CA LYS A 61 -1.05 -14.83 -15.70
C LYS A 61 -1.56 -15.41 -17.01
N THR A 62 -1.86 -14.53 -17.96
CA THR A 62 -2.00 -14.87 -19.38
C THR A 62 -0.89 -14.17 -20.18
N LYS A 63 -0.12 -14.94 -20.97
CA LYS A 63 1.13 -14.48 -21.59
C LYS A 63 1.00 -14.20 -23.08
N SER A 64 -0.05 -14.69 -23.72
CA SER A 64 -0.23 -14.56 -25.17
C SER A 64 -1.70 -14.42 -25.57
N GLY A 65 -1.92 -14.00 -26.82
CA GLY A 65 -3.23 -13.67 -27.35
C GLY A 65 -3.51 -12.17 -27.29
N LYS A 66 -4.71 -11.77 -27.68
CA LYS A 66 -5.11 -10.36 -27.67
C LYS A 66 -5.22 -9.77 -26.25
N LEU A 67 -5.50 -10.60 -25.26
CA LEU A 67 -5.57 -10.23 -23.86
C LEU A 67 -4.40 -10.87 -23.12
N THR A 68 -3.52 -10.04 -22.57
CA THR A 68 -2.40 -10.44 -21.71
C THR A 68 -2.49 -9.71 -20.38
N GLY A 69 -1.89 -10.29 -19.33
CA GLY A 69 -1.91 -9.66 -18.02
C GLY A 69 -1.82 -10.64 -16.87
N TRP A 70 -2.10 -10.16 -15.68
CA TRP A 70 -2.05 -10.99 -14.47
C TRP A 70 -2.96 -10.46 -13.37
N ILE A 71 -3.33 -11.36 -12.48
CA ILE A 71 -4.01 -11.08 -11.23
C ILE A 71 -3.11 -11.62 -10.11
N SER A 72 -2.80 -10.78 -9.13
CA SER A 72 -2.09 -11.18 -7.92
C SER A 72 -2.97 -10.86 -6.71
N TYR A 73 -3.07 -11.81 -5.80
CA TYR A 73 -3.78 -11.63 -4.54
C TYR A 73 -2.97 -12.19 -3.38
N THR A 74 -2.82 -11.39 -2.35
CA THR A 74 -2.17 -11.77 -1.10
C THR A 74 -3.16 -11.62 0.06
N LEU A 75 -3.30 -12.69 0.83
CA LEU A 75 -3.93 -12.67 2.14
C LEU A 75 -2.83 -12.88 3.17
N SER A 76 -2.55 -11.89 4.00
CA SER A 76 -1.42 -11.96 4.92
C SER A 76 -1.70 -11.32 6.27
N LYS A 77 -0.87 -11.68 7.24
CA LYS A 77 -0.80 -11.04 8.54
C LYS A 77 0.65 -10.90 8.99
N THR A 78 1.00 -9.70 9.43
CA THR A 78 2.33 -9.39 9.96
C THR A 78 2.17 -8.79 11.35
N GLU A 79 2.79 -9.43 12.34
CA GLU A 79 2.66 -9.06 13.75
C GLU A 79 4.03 -8.94 14.41
N ARG A 80 4.08 -8.13 15.48
CA ARG A 80 5.22 -7.99 16.38
C ARG A 80 4.79 -8.29 17.80
N LYS A 81 5.75 -8.76 18.59
CA LYS A 81 5.65 -8.87 20.04
C LYS A 81 6.92 -8.27 20.64
N ILE A 82 6.80 -7.07 21.18
CA ILE A 82 7.89 -6.28 21.75
C ILE A 82 7.63 -6.14 23.25
N ILE A 83 8.64 -6.39 24.06
CA ILE A 83 8.52 -6.26 25.52
C ILE A 83 8.30 -4.78 25.86
N GLY A 84 7.29 -4.50 26.69
CA GLY A 84 6.91 -3.13 27.08
C GLY A 84 5.86 -2.47 26.16
N ILE A 85 5.39 -3.17 25.12
CA ILE A 85 4.33 -2.66 24.23
C ILE A 85 3.11 -3.58 24.29
N ASN A 86 1.90 -2.98 24.37
CA ASN A 86 0.61 -3.68 24.35
C ASN A 86 0.55 -4.87 25.32
N ASP A 87 0.98 -4.68 26.55
CA ASP A 87 1.01 -5.73 27.61
C ASP A 87 1.82 -6.98 27.22
N ASN A 88 2.84 -6.79 26.39
CA ASN A 88 3.66 -7.86 25.81
C ASN A 88 2.87 -8.85 24.91
N GLU A 89 1.74 -8.45 24.39
CA GLU A 89 0.95 -9.24 23.46
C GLU A 89 1.37 -9.04 21.99
N TRP A 90 0.91 -9.92 21.10
CA TRP A 90 1.09 -9.74 19.67
C TRP A 90 0.21 -8.59 19.16
N TYR A 91 0.80 -7.71 18.34
CA TYR A 91 0.08 -6.60 17.70
C TYR A 91 0.47 -6.46 16.23
N ASN A 92 -0.38 -5.84 15.44
CA ASN A 92 -0.12 -5.67 14.01
C ASN A 92 1.14 -4.83 13.80
N ALA A 93 2.01 -5.27 12.90
CA ALA A 93 3.09 -4.42 12.41
C ALA A 93 2.50 -3.25 11.59
N ARG A 94 3.16 -2.09 11.59
CA ARG A 94 2.69 -0.90 10.88
C ARG A 94 2.40 -1.16 9.39
N GLN A 95 3.21 -1.99 8.75
CA GLN A 95 3.07 -2.37 7.34
C GLN A 95 2.07 -3.49 7.08
N ASP A 96 1.40 -4.01 8.13
CA ASP A 96 0.43 -5.09 7.96
C ASP A 96 -0.73 -4.67 7.06
N LYS A 97 -0.97 -5.46 6.03
CA LYS A 97 -2.11 -5.36 5.13
C LYS A 97 -2.72 -6.74 4.99
N THR A 98 -3.98 -6.89 5.39
CA THR A 98 -4.65 -8.19 5.36
C THR A 98 -4.90 -8.68 3.93
N HIS A 99 -5.33 -7.78 3.07
CA HIS A 99 -5.62 -8.07 1.67
C HIS A 99 -4.83 -7.13 0.78
N ASP A 100 -4.20 -7.68 -0.26
CA ASP A 100 -3.57 -6.93 -1.33
C ASP A 100 -3.93 -7.59 -2.67
N LEU A 101 -4.58 -6.85 -3.56
CA LEU A 101 -5.01 -7.29 -4.87
C LEU A 101 -4.45 -6.36 -5.94
N SER A 102 -3.86 -6.94 -6.95
CA SER A 102 -3.43 -6.21 -8.14
C SER A 102 -3.89 -6.94 -9.40
N VAL A 103 -4.46 -6.20 -10.34
CA VAL A 103 -4.91 -6.71 -11.63
C VAL A 103 -4.31 -5.84 -12.71
N VAL A 104 -3.56 -6.45 -13.62
CA VAL A 104 -3.01 -5.81 -14.81
C VAL A 104 -3.55 -6.51 -16.03
N ALA A 105 -4.05 -5.76 -16.98
CA ALA A 105 -4.52 -6.29 -18.26
C ALA A 105 -4.12 -5.37 -19.40
N THR A 106 -3.66 -5.96 -20.51
CA THR A 106 -3.43 -5.28 -21.77
C THR A 106 -4.22 -5.99 -22.85
N TYR A 107 -5.01 -5.23 -23.61
CA TYR A 107 -5.81 -5.74 -24.70
C TYR A 107 -5.37 -5.10 -26.03
N GLU A 108 -4.95 -5.93 -26.98
CA GLU A 108 -4.60 -5.50 -28.34
C GLU A 108 -5.88 -5.31 -29.17
N LEU A 109 -6.31 -4.07 -29.35
CA LEU A 109 -7.46 -3.73 -30.19
C LEU A 109 -7.19 -4.06 -31.66
N ASN A 110 -6.02 -3.68 -32.13
CA ASN A 110 -5.53 -3.91 -33.48
C ASN A 110 -3.99 -3.74 -33.49
N PRO A 111 -3.27 -3.98 -34.62
CA PRO A 111 -1.82 -3.88 -34.68
C PRO A 111 -1.21 -2.52 -34.31
N LYS A 112 -2.04 -1.47 -34.20
CA LYS A 112 -1.58 -0.12 -33.87
C LYS A 112 -2.06 0.38 -32.51
N TRP A 113 -3.08 -0.23 -31.92
CA TRP A 113 -3.67 0.24 -30.70
C TRP A 113 -3.77 -0.86 -29.65
N SER A 114 -3.29 -0.58 -28.47
CA SER A 114 -3.51 -1.38 -27.27
C SER A 114 -4.12 -0.56 -26.14
N LEU A 115 -4.95 -1.20 -25.33
CA LEU A 115 -5.49 -0.64 -24.10
C LEU A 115 -4.87 -1.39 -22.91
N SER A 116 -4.44 -0.67 -21.91
CA SER A 116 -3.90 -1.26 -20.66
C SER A 116 -4.63 -0.70 -19.46
N GLY A 117 -4.91 -1.58 -18.50
CA GLY A 117 -5.53 -1.24 -17.23
C GLY A 117 -4.74 -1.80 -16.07
N LEU A 118 -4.67 -1.03 -14.99
CA LEU A 118 -4.16 -1.44 -13.70
C LEU A 118 -5.23 -1.15 -12.65
N PHE A 119 -5.61 -2.16 -11.90
CA PHE A 119 -6.40 -1.99 -10.68
C PHE A 119 -5.62 -2.50 -9.48
N VAL A 120 -5.59 -1.71 -8.41
CA VAL A 120 -4.98 -2.09 -7.14
C VAL A 120 -5.97 -1.85 -6.01
N TYR A 121 -5.98 -2.78 -5.06
CA TYR A 121 -6.70 -2.68 -3.80
C TYR A 121 -5.82 -3.19 -2.66
N SER A 122 -5.79 -2.48 -1.54
CA SER A 122 -5.20 -3.02 -0.32
C SER A 122 -5.98 -2.57 0.91
N THR A 123 -6.04 -3.43 1.91
CA THR A 123 -6.45 -3.05 3.27
C THR A 123 -5.52 -1.94 3.77
N GLY A 124 -6.06 -0.98 4.50
CA GLY A 124 -5.24 0.08 5.10
C GLY A 124 -4.20 -0.46 6.07
N ASN A 125 -3.07 0.22 6.17
CA ASN A 125 -2.02 -0.09 7.14
C ASN A 125 -2.53 -0.03 8.57
N ALA A 126 -1.92 -0.80 9.46
CA ALA A 126 -2.16 -0.70 10.88
C ALA A 126 -1.59 0.63 11.43
N VAL A 127 -2.38 1.32 12.23
CA VAL A 127 -2.04 2.62 12.82
C VAL A 127 -2.52 2.71 14.26
N THR A 128 -2.05 3.71 14.97
CA THR A 128 -2.51 4.06 16.33
C THR A 128 -3.25 5.38 16.25
N PHE A 129 -4.55 5.37 16.52
CA PHE A 129 -5.34 6.58 16.64
C PHE A 129 -5.59 6.93 18.11
N PRO A 130 -5.74 8.23 18.45
CA PRO A 130 -6.12 8.62 19.79
C PRO A 130 -7.54 8.13 20.09
N THR A 131 -7.73 7.61 21.29
CA THR A 131 -9.03 7.14 21.81
C THR A 131 -9.73 8.20 22.67
N GLY A 132 -9.01 9.22 23.09
CA GLY A 132 -9.51 10.33 23.88
C GLY A 132 -8.50 11.47 23.96
N LYS A 133 -8.92 12.55 24.60
CA LYS A 133 -8.04 13.67 24.95
C LYS A 133 -8.43 14.24 26.31
N TYR A 134 -7.48 14.88 26.97
CA TYR A 134 -7.72 15.70 28.15
C TYR A 134 -6.81 16.93 28.13
N GLU A 135 -7.19 17.95 28.85
CA GLU A 135 -6.39 19.15 29.00
C GLU A 135 -5.58 19.11 30.29
N LEU A 136 -4.30 19.39 30.19
CA LEU A 136 -3.40 19.54 31.33
C LEU A 136 -2.60 20.83 31.16
N GLN A 137 -2.75 21.77 32.11
CA GLN A 137 -2.07 23.07 32.11
C GLN A 137 -2.23 23.87 30.79
N GLY A 138 -3.43 23.79 30.17
CA GLY A 138 -3.72 24.48 28.90
C GLY A 138 -3.18 23.78 27.65
N GLN A 139 -2.63 22.58 27.79
CA GLN A 139 -2.18 21.75 26.67
C GLN A 139 -3.13 20.57 26.46
N THR A 140 -3.50 20.31 25.22
CA THR A 140 -4.27 19.13 24.83
C THR A 140 -3.35 17.92 24.77
N ILE A 141 -3.65 16.90 25.57
CA ILE A 141 -2.93 15.63 25.60
C ILE A 141 -3.86 14.55 25.04
N PHE A 142 -3.40 13.88 23.95
CA PHE A 142 -4.12 12.75 23.38
C PHE A 142 -3.82 11.46 24.13
N GLN A 143 -4.87 10.71 24.41
CA GLN A 143 -4.79 9.39 25.01
C GLN A 143 -4.86 8.31 23.95
N TYR A 144 -3.95 7.35 24.00
CA TYR A 144 -3.88 6.20 23.11
C TYR A 144 -4.11 4.90 23.90
N SER A 145 -4.81 3.91 23.30
CA SER A 145 -5.04 2.62 23.92
C SER A 145 -3.91 1.63 23.58
N LYS A 146 -4.02 1.01 22.43
CA LYS A 146 -3.06 0.01 21.96
C LYS A 146 -2.39 0.45 20.68
N ARG A 147 -1.10 0.16 20.55
CA ARG A 147 -0.32 0.44 19.34
C ARG A 147 -0.82 -0.39 18.17
N ASN A 148 -1.02 0.26 17.01
CA ASN A 148 -1.44 -0.35 15.76
C ASN A 148 -2.76 -1.15 15.87
N ALA A 149 -3.67 -0.72 16.76
CA ALA A 149 -4.97 -1.33 16.94
C ALA A 149 -5.98 -0.93 15.85
N ASP A 150 -5.76 0.22 15.23
CA ASP A 150 -6.63 0.78 14.20
C ASP A 150 -6.06 0.53 12.80
N ARG A 151 -6.84 0.86 11.78
CA ARG A 151 -6.41 0.80 10.38
C ARG A 151 -6.73 2.08 9.63
N MET A 152 -5.83 2.45 8.73
CA MET A 152 -6.12 3.46 7.71
C MET A 152 -7.27 2.96 6.82
N PRO A 153 -8.02 3.87 6.18
CA PRO A 153 -8.98 3.51 5.14
C PRO A 153 -8.33 2.65 4.05
N ALA A 154 -9.11 1.71 3.50
CA ALA A 154 -8.63 0.87 2.40
C ALA A 154 -8.23 1.73 1.20
N TYR A 155 -7.12 1.37 0.59
CA TYR A 155 -6.61 1.99 -0.63
C TYR A 155 -7.11 1.24 -1.85
N HIS A 156 -7.63 1.94 -2.85
CA HIS A 156 -7.82 1.36 -4.18
C HIS A 156 -7.75 2.43 -5.28
N ARG A 157 -7.30 1.99 -6.45
CA ARG A 157 -7.10 2.85 -7.61
C ARG A 157 -7.24 2.05 -8.89
N MET A 158 -7.73 2.70 -9.92
CA MET A 158 -7.73 2.19 -11.28
C MET A 158 -7.05 3.19 -12.22
N ASP A 159 -6.08 2.70 -12.99
CA ASP A 159 -5.40 3.46 -14.02
C ASP A 159 -5.73 2.85 -15.38
N LEU A 160 -5.93 3.68 -16.38
CA LEU A 160 -6.13 3.24 -17.75
C LEU A 160 -5.17 3.95 -18.70
N SER A 161 -4.74 3.26 -19.74
CA SER A 161 -3.97 3.87 -20.82
C SER A 161 -4.30 3.28 -22.18
N ALA A 162 -4.17 4.09 -23.21
CA ALA A 162 -4.24 3.69 -24.61
C ALA A 162 -2.89 4.00 -25.27
N THR A 163 -2.28 3.00 -25.89
CA THR A 163 -1.01 3.16 -26.60
C THR A 163 -1.23 3.03 -28.11
N TYR A 164 -0.72 4.00 -28.84
CA TYR A 164 -0.72 4.05 -30.30
C TYR A 164 0.67 3.83 -30.86
N GLU A 165 0.85 2.80 -31.67
CA GLU A 165 2.09 2.49 -32.40
C GLU A 165 1.82 2.65 -33.91
N PRO A 166 2.26 3.75 -34.57
CA PRO A 166 1.94 4.04 -35.97
C PRO A 166 2.47 3.02 -36.97
N GLY A 167 3.47 2.25 -36.59
CA GLY A 167 4.07 1.20 -37.41
C GLY A 167 5.56 1.04 -37.14
N LYS A 168 6.10 -0.14 -37.44
CA LYS A 168 7.54 -0.42 -37.31
C LYS A 168 8.25 -0.03 -38.60
N ASN A 169 8.89 1.13 -38.61
CA ASN A 169 9.90 1.42 -39.63
C ASN A 169 11.24 0.84 -39.14
N LYS A 170 12.03 0.22 -40.03
CA LYS A 170 13.28 -0.45 -39.65
C LYS A 170 14.32 0.46 -38.95
N ARG A 171 14.23 1.78 -39.15
CA ARG A 171 15.16 2.77 -38.59
C ARG A 171 14.58 3.59 -37.44
N PHE A 172 13.26 3.64 -37.31
CA PHE A 172 12.62 4.47 -36.32
C PHE A 172 11.35 3.80 -35.80
N GLN A 173 11.24 3.63 -34.51
CA GLN A 173 10.05 3.13 -33.86
C GLN A 173 9.56 4.20 -32.89
N SER A 174 8.27 4.47 -32.90
CA SER A 174 7.68 5.42 -31.97
C SER A 174 6.34 4.91 -31.44
N SER A 175 5.97 5.40 -30.25
CA SER A 175 4.65 5.18 -29.69
C SER A 175 4.18 6.39 -28.89
N TRP A 176 2.89 6.58 -28.89
CA TRP A 176 2.19 7.54 -28.04
C TRP A 176 1.36 6.79 -27.02
N SER A 177 1.50 7.11 -25.75
CA SER A 177 0.67 6.58 -24.66
C SER A 177 -0.10 7.71 -24.01
N PHE A 178 -1.42 7.55 -23.97
CA PHE A 178 -2.35 8.45 -23.30
C PHE A 178 -2.88 7.73 -22.07
N GLY A 179 -2.60 8.24 -20.89
CA GLY A 179 -2.92 7.58 -19.63
C GLY A 179 -3.75 8.46 -18.71
N ILE A 180 -4.43 7.79 -17.81
CA ILE A 180 -5.17 8.40 -16.71
C ILE A 180 -4.83 7.61 -15.44
N TYR A 181 -4.19 8.29 -14.50
CA TYR A 181 -3.97 7.79 -13.16
C TYR A 181 -5.21 8.08 -12.32
N ASN A 182 -5.64 7.09 -11.53
CA ASN A 182 -6.79 7.18 -10.64
C ASN A 182 -8.07 7.62 -11.37
N LEU A 183 -8.51 6.81 -12.31
CA LEU A 183 -9.61 7.08 -13.26
C LEU A 183 -10.89 7.62 -12.61
N TYR A 184 -11.26 7.12 -11.44
CA TYR A 184 -12.46 7.54 -10.72
C TYR A 184 -12.18 8.56 -9.61
N GLY A 185 -10.97 9.13 -9.57
CA GLY A 185 -10.64 10.27 -8.72
C GLY A 185 -10.74 10.04 -7.21
N ARG A 186 -10.58 8.77 -6.73
CA ARG A 186 -10.68 8.45 -5.31
C ARG A 186 -9.64 9.23 -4.50
N GLU A 187 -10.08 9.81 -3.41
CA GLU A 187 -9.22 10.42 -2.39
C GLU A 187 -8.67 9.34 -1.46
N ASN A 188 -7.61 8.67 -1.89
CA ASN A 188 -6.91 7.71 -1.04
C ASN A 188 -6.19 8.44 0.10
N ALA A 189 -6.40 7.97 1.33
CA ALA A 189 -5.77 8.56 2.50
C ALA A 189 -4.23 8.38 2.45
N TYR A 190 -3.51 9.50 2.46
CA TYR A 190 -2.06 9.54 2.67
C TYR A 190 -1.72 9.66 4.16
N ALA A 191 -2.42 10.54 4.86
CA ALA A 191 -2.30 10.75 6.29
C ALA A 191 -3.67 11.07 6.90
N ILE A 192 -3.83 10.74 8.17
CA ILE A 192 -4.95 11.20 9.02
C ILE A 192 -4.33 11.88 10.22
N THR A 193 -4.68 13.15 10.42
CA THR A 193 -4.28 13.97 11.57
C THR A 193 -5.50 14.29 12.43
N PHE A 194 -5.26 14.55 13.70
CA PHE A 194 -6.32 14.89 14.65
C PHE A 194 -6.03 16.29 15.18
N GLU A 195 -7.06 17.15 15.17
CA GLU A 195 -6.96 18.51 15.66
C GLU A 195 -8.24 18.92 16.38
N ASP A 196 -8.18 19.99 17.14
CA ASP A 196 -9.34 20.56 17.78
C ASP A 196 -10.35 21.08 16.74
N ASN A 197 -11.63 20.78 16.95
CA ASN A 197 -12.68 21.22 16.05
C ASN A 197 -13.04 22.68 16.34
N PRO A 198 -12.73 23.65 15.45
CA PRO A 198 -13.01 25.06 15.68
C PRO A 198 -14.54 25.35 15.73
N ASP A 199 -15.35 24.51 15.07
CA ASP A 199 -16.80 24.69 15.00
C ASP A 199 -17.53 24.11 16.23
N LYS A 200 -16.86 23.24 16.99
CA LYS A 200 -17.39 22.58 18.20
C LYS A 200 -16.30 22.48 19.26
N PRO A 201 -16.12 23.51 20.08
CA PRO A 201 -15.13 23.49 21.15
C PRO A 201 -15.22 22.26 22.04
N GLY A 202 -14.10 21.71 22.44
CA GLY A 202 -14.02 20.48 23.25
C GLY A 202 -14.12 19.16 22.46
N THR A 203 -14.35 19.22 21.13
CA THR A 203 -14.34 18.03 20.26
C THR A 203 -13.13 18.00 19.37
N THR A 204 -12.77 16.80 18.88
CA THR A 204 -11.67 16.58 17.95
C THR A 204 -12.23 16.20 16.58
N ARG A 205 -11.61 16.69 15.51
CA ARG A 205 -11.90 16.25 14.14
C ARG A 205 -10.71 15.51 13.57
N ALA A 206 -11.01 14.48 12.78
CA ALA A 206 -10.02 13.78 11.99
C ALA A 206 -9.97 14.39 10.59
N ILE A 207 -8.76 14.75 10.13
CA ILE A 207 -8.51 15.33 8.79
C ILE A 207 -7.76 14.33 7.96
N GLN A 208 -8.36 13.92 6.85
CA GLN A 208 -7.71 13.09 5.86
C GLN A 208 -6.99 13.95 4.83
N THR A 209 -5.70 13.74 4.67
CA THR A 209 -4.90 14.29 3.57
C THR A 209 -4.81 13.28 2.45
N SER A 210 -5.09 13.70 1.21
CA SER A 210 -4.96 12.89 -0.01
C SER A 210 -4.07 13.63 -0.99
N LEU A 211 -3.17 12.92 -1.70
CA LEU A 211 -2.16 13.55 -2.56
C LEU A 211 -2.67 13.79 -3.98
N PHE A 212 -3.13 12.75 -4.65
CA PHE A 212 -3.53 12.82 -6.05
C PHE A 212 -4.92 12.23 -6.26
N ARG A 213 -5.76 12.95 -6.99
CA ARG A 213 -7.08 12.47 -7.42
C ARG A 213 -6.98 11.89 -8.83
N PHE A 214 -7.08 12.72 -9.81
CA PHE A 214 -7.12 12.37 -11.22
C PHE A 214 -5.94 13.04 -11.92
N VAL A 215 -5.06 12.25 -12.57
CA VAL A 215 -3.91 12.81 -13.27
C VAL A 215 -3.84 12.23 -14.69
N PRO A 216 -4.18 13.02 -15.72
CA PRO A 216 -3.93 12.64 -17.09
C PRO A 216 -2.43 12.73 -17.39
N ASN A 217 -1.96 11.86 -18.29
CA ASN A 217 -0.57 11.90 -18.76
C ASN A 217 -0.52 11.55 -20.26
N ILE A 218 0.50 12.08 -20.92
CA ILE A 218 0.84 11.77 -22.31
C ILE A 218 2.33 11.49 -22.37
N THR A 219 2.68 10.34 -22.97
CA THR A 219 4.08 9.93 -23.12
C THR A 219 4.37 9.63 -24.58
N TYR A 220 5.46 10.18 -25.10
CA TYR A 220 5.99 9.84 -26.41
C TYR A 220 7.30 9.07 -26.25
N ASN A 221 7.33 7.87 -26.80
CA ASN A 221 8.54 7.03 -26.83
C ASN A 221 9.05 6.93 -28.24
N PHE A 222 10.37 6.96 -28.41
CA PHE A 222 11.01 6.73 -29.69
C PHE A 222 12.33 5.95 -29.52
N LYS A 223 12.65 5.18 -30.56
CA LYS A 223 13.88 4.40 -30.66
C LYS A 223 14.41 4.50 -32.08
N PHE A 224 15.70 4.77 -32.24
CA PHE A 224 16.44 4.86 -33.51
C PHE A 224 17.65 3.92 -33.51
#